data_33d89a32f053343b0cd96cefabee4037
#
_entry.id   33d89a32f053343b0cd96cefabee4037
#
_cell.length_a   1.000
_cell.length_b   1.000
_cell.length_c   1.000
_cell.angle_alpha   90.00
_cell.angle_beta   90.00
_cell.angle_gamma   90.00
#
_symmetry.space_group_name_H-M   'P 1'
#
loop_
_entity.id
_entity.type
_entity.pdbx_description
1 polymer ?
#
loop_
_entity_poly.entity_id
_entity_poly.type
_entity_poly.pdbx_seq_one_letter_code
_entity_poly.pdbx_strand_id
1 'polypeptide(L)'
;MHIYIVNGGPGAGKTTFENKVREALGEHKVFILSTIDPIKDMAKRIGWNGVKTPKDRKFLSDLKDLVTAYNDAPMTYIKDELRFINNLYRTYDVSPDQVVVFIDIREPQEIARACKELNAKSILIRRPGIETASNHADAEVENYTYDIIIENDSDLDNLFAQIKLFLLSIKVDSM
;
A
#
# COMPACT_ATOMS: atom_id res chain seq x y z
N MET A 1 -3.34 -15.27 4.84
CA MET A 1 -3.40 -13.84 4.43
C MET A 1 -2.12 -13.51 3.72
N HIS A 2 -2.22 -12.95 2.52
CA HIS A 2 -1.09 -12.49 1.73
C HIS A 2 -0.94 -10.99 1.93
N ILE A 3 0.17 -10.55 2.50
CA ILE A 3 0.42 -9.13 2.80
C ILE A 3 1.49 -8.61 1.86
N TYR A 4 1.21 -7.49 1.20
CA TYR A 4 2.13 -6.84 0.27
C TYR A 4 2.30 -5.35 0.63
N ILE A 5 3.54 -4.92 0.74
CA ILE A 5 3.89 -3.51 0.90
C ILE A 5 4.04 -2.91 -0.50
N VAL A 6 3.21 -1.95 -0.84
CA VAL A 6 3.16 -1.37 -2.19
C VAL A 6 3.78 0.02 -2.19
N ASN A 7 4.71 0.23 -3.11
CA ASN A 7 5.30 1.53 -3.37
C ASN A 7 5.27 1.87 -4.87
N GLY A 8 5.59 3.09 -5.21
CA GLY A 8 5.64 3.64 -6.56
C GLY A 8 5.33 5.14 -6.55
N GLY A 9 5.93 5.87 -7.44
CA GLY A 9 5.76 7.33 -7.57
C GLY A 9 4.30 7.76 -7.78
N PRO A 10 4.01 9.05 -7.64
CA PRO A 10 2.72 9.62 -8.00
C PRO A 10 2.39 9.31 -9.46
N GLY A 11 1.19 8.80 -9.72
CA GLY A 11 0.78 8.45 -11.09
C GLY A 11 1.39 7.15 -11.67
N ALA A 12 2.17 6.41 -10.90
CA ALA A 12 2.76 5.14 -11.35
C ALA A 12 1.72 4.05 -11.65
N GLY A 13 0.48 4.16 -11.11
CA GLY A 13 -0.58 3.20 -11.37
C GLY A 13 -0.90 2.28 -10.20
N LYS A 14 -0.41 2.58 -8.98
CA LYS A 14 -0.70 1.79 -7.77
C LYS A 14 -2.19 1.49 -7.61
N THR A 15 -3.01 2.52 -7.53
CA THR A 15 -4.46 2.39 -7.35
C THR A 15 -5.12 1.58 -8.48
N THR A 16 -4.62 1.70 -9.71
CA THR A 16 -5.10 0.88 -10.84
C THR A 16 -4.77 -0.59 -10.63
N PHE A 17 -3.53 -0.89 -10.26
CA PHE A 17 -3.08 -2.24 -9.95
C PHE A 17 -3.93 -2.87 -8.83
N GLU A 18 -4.04 -2.21 -7.69
CA GLU A 18 -4.76 -2.68 -6.51
C GLU A 18 -6.25 -2.91 -6.78
N ASN A 19 -6.89 -1.97 -7.47
CA ASN A 19 -8.31 -2.10 -7.83
C ASN A 19 -8.53 -3.23 -8.84
N LYS A 20 -7.62 -3.45 -9.79
CA LYS A 20 -7.74 -4.57 -10.73
C LYS A 20 -7.55 -5.93 -10.05
N VAL A 21 -6.65 -6.03 -9.08
CA VAL A 21 -6.55 -7.24 -8.24
C VAL A 21 -7.84 -7.44 -7.44
N ARG A 22 -8.41 -6.36 -6.88
CA ARG A 22 -9.67 -6.40 -6.13
C ARG A 22 -10.85 -6.83 -7.01
N GLU A 23 -10.95 -6.30 -8.23
CA GLU A 23 -11.97 -6.72 -9.22
C GLU A 23 -11.84 -8.22 -9.55
N ALA A 24 -10.63 -8.73 -9.69
CA ALA A 24 -10.37 -10.13 -10.07
C ALA A 24 -10.64 -11.13 -8.93
N LEU A 25 -10.31 -10.78 -7.69
CA LEU A 25 -10.45 -11.67 -6.53
C LEU A 25 -11.77 -11.48 -5.76
N GLY A 26 -12.46 -10.35 -5.98
CA GLY A 26 -13.63 -9.92 -5.24
C GLY A 26 -13.32 -8.89 -4.15
N GLU A 27 -14.19 -7.89 -4.00
CA GLU A 27 -14.00 -6.77 -3.07
C GLU A 27 -13.79 -7.20 -1.62
N HIS A 28 -14.45 -8.26 -1.21
CA HIS A 28 -14.36 -8.80 0.14
C HIS A 28 -13.05 -9.54 0.43
N LYS A 29 -12.25 -9.87 -0.59
CA LYS A 29 -10.97 -10.57 -0.42
C LYS A 29 -9.74 -9.66 -0.46
N VAL A 30 -9.89 -8.40 -0.85
CA VAL A 30 -8.77 -7.49 -1.03
C VAL A 30 -8.96 -6.22 -0.20
N PHE A 31 -8.02 -5.97 0.70
CA PHE A 31 -7.97 -4.77 1.53
C PHE A 31 -6.81 -3.89 1.10
N ILE A 32 -7.03 -2.58 1.08
CA ILE A 32 -6.00 -1.59 0.77
C ILE A 32 -5.92 -0.66 1.98
N LEU A 33 -4.76 -0.65 2.62
CA LEU A 33 -4.44 0.14 3.81
C LEU A 33 -3.29 1.09 3.50
N SER A 34 -3.14 2.14 4.29
CA SER A 34 -1.99 3.02 4.16
C SER A 34 -1.56 3.57 5.51
N THR A 35 -0.24 3.64 5.75
CA THR A 35 0.32 4.25 6.96
C THR A 35 -0.05 5.73 7.13
N ILE A 36 -0.49 6.40 6.05
CA ILE A 36 -0.95 7.79 6.10
C ILE A 36 -2.44 7.94 6.46
N ASP A 37 -3.23 6.87 6.49
CA ASP A 37 -4.67 6.99 6.74
C ASP A 37 -5.00 7.51 8.14
N PRO A 38 -4.41 7.01 9.25
CA PRO A 38 -4.65 7.58 10.56
C PRO A 38 -4.19 9.04 10.68
N ILE A 39 -3.17 9.42 9.92
CA ILE A 39 -2.67 10.81 9.86
C ILE A 39 -3.69 11.72 9.18
N LYS A 40 -4.27 11.28 8.06
CA LYS A 40 -5.34 12.01 7.36
C LYS A 40 -6.55 12.19 8.26
N ASP A 41 -6.91 11.20 9.05
CA ASP A 41 -8.05 11.28 9.95
C ASP A 41 -7.79 12.24 11.12
N MET A 42 -6.59 12.24 11.70
CA MET A 42 -6.18 13.27 12.66
C MET A 42 -6.21 14.66 12.04
N ALA A 43 -5.64 14.81 10.84
CA ALA A 43 -5.60 16.10 10.13
C ALA A 43 -7.01 16.65 9.84
N LYS A 44 -7.94 15.78 9.41
CA LYS A 44 -9.35 16.18 9.20
C LYS A 44 -10.01 16.69 10.49
N ARG A 45 -9.73 16.05 11.63
CA ARG A 45 -10.28 16.47 12.95
C ARG A 45 -9.81 17.85 13.40
N ILE A 46 -8.66 18.29 12.90
CA ILE A 46 -8.12 19.65 13.18
C ILE A 46 -8.29 20.62 12.00
N GLY A 47 -9.16 20.29 11.03
CA GLY A 47 -9.62 21.22 9.99
C GLY A 47 -9.00 21.05 8.61
N TRP A 48 -8.20 20.01 8.36
CA TRP A 48 -7.74 19.73 7.00
C TRP A 48 -8.92 19.29 6.11
N ASN A 49 -9.08 19.96 4.97
CA ASN A 49 -10.21 19.77 4.05
C ASN A 49 -10.04 18.66 3.00
N GLY A 50 -8.92 17.91 3.06
CA GLY A 50 -8.63 16.82 2.10
C GLY A 50 -7.86 17.26 0.85
N VAL A 51 -7.66 18.55 0.63
CA VAL A 51 -6.87 19.07 -0.49
C VAL A 51 -5.38 18.78 -0.24
N LYS A 52 -4.64 18.48 -1.30
CA LYS A 52 -3.21 18.10 -1.23
C LYS A 52 -2.33 19.16 -1.91
N THR A 53 -2.37 20.39 -1.42
CA THR A 53 -1.40 21.42 -1.81
C THR A 53 0.01 21.05 -1.33
N PRO A 54 1.08 21.68 -1.82
CA PRO A 54 2.43 21.48 -1.26
C PRO A 54 2.50 21.71 0.24
N LYS A 55 1.78 22.71 0.77
CA LYS A 55 1.67 22.99 2.20
C LYS A 55 1.00 21.85 2.95
N ASP A 56 -0.10 21.29 2.41
CA ASP A 56 -0.81 20.17 3.04
C ASP A 56 0.04 18.89 3.02
N ARG A 57 0.77 18.63 1.94
CA ARG A 57 1.68 17.49 1.85
C ARG A 57 2.77 17.56 2.92
N LYS A 58 3.39 18.75 3.09
CA LYS A 58 4.37 18.98 4.15
C LYS A 58 3.76 18.79 5.53
N PHE A 59 2.59 19.36 5.79
CA PHE A 59 1.88 19.21 7.05
C PHE A 59 1.59 17.74 7.39
N LEU A 60 1.08 16.95 6.42
CA LEU A 60 0.80 15.53 6.63
C LEU A 60 2.08 14.73 6.89
N SER A 61 3.17 15.07 6.21
CA SER A 61 4.49 14.44 6.44
C SER A 61 4.99 14.74 7.85
N ASP A 62 5.05 16.02 8.22
CA ASP A 62 5.52 16.45 9.55
C ASP A 62 4.66 15.81 10.68
N LEU A 63 3.34 15.73 10.48
CA LEU A 63 2.43 15.09 11.45
C LEU A 63 2.69 13.59 11.55
N LYS A 64 2.92 12.90 10.41
CA LYS A 64 3.28 11.49 10.39
C LYS A 64 4.57 11.25 11.18
N ASP A 65 5.61 12.04 10.91
CA ASP A 65 6.90 11.91 11.60
C ASP A 65 6.75 12.09 13.11
N LEU A 66 6.00 13.12 13.52
CA LEU A 66 5.74 13.40 14.93
C LEU A 66 5.06 12.24 15.66
N VAL A 67 3.98 11.70 15.09
CA VAL A 67 3.23 10.61 15.76
C VAL A 67 3.95 9.27 15.63
N THR A 68 4.75 9.06 14.59
CA THR A 68 5.62 7.89 14.47
C THR A 68 6.67 7.90 15.58
N ALA A 69 7.33 9.05 15.80
CA ALA A 69 8.30 9.21 16.87
C ALA A 69 7.68 9.10 18.27
N TYR A 70 6.44 9.55 18.44
CA TYR A 70 5.77 9.54 19.74
C TYR A 70 5.30 8.14 20.18
N ASN A 71 4.61 7.40 19.31
CA ASN A 71 3.98 6.13 19.70
C ASN A 71 3.81 5.13 18.54
N ASP A 72 4.46 5.38 17.40
CA ASP A 72 4.37 4.52 16.22
C ASP A 72 2.93 4.28 15.72
N ALA A 73 2.08 5.30 15.84
CA ALA A 73 0.67 5.21 15.49
C ALA A 73 0.40 4.67 14.07
N PRO A 74 1.17 5.03 13.02
CA PRO A 74 0.95 4.49 11.68
C PRO A 74 1.08 2.97 11.60
N MET A 75 2.11 2.39 12.21
CA MET A 75 2.32 0.94 12.20
C MET A 75 1.35 0.23 13.16
N THR A 76 1.03 0.84 14.28
CA THR A 76 0.03 0.33 15.23
C THR A 76 -1.33 0.20 14.54
N TYR A 77 -1.76 1.24 13.80
CA TYR A 77 -2.98 1.20 12.99
C TYR A 77 -2.99 0.02 12.01
N ILE A 78 -1.92 -0.16 11.24
CA ILE A 78 -1.83 -1.29 10.30
C ILE A 78 -1.97 -2.64 11.02
N LYS A 79 -1.29 -2.83 12.15
CA LYS A 79 -1.37 -4.06 12.92
C LYS A 79 -2.78 -4.33 13.47
N ASP A 80 -3.47 -3.30 13.89
CA ASP A 80 -4.83 -3.41 14.40
C ASP A 80 -5.83 -3.75 13.29
N GLU A 81 -5.70 -3.12 12.10
CA GLU A 81 -6.49 -3.48 10.93
C GLU A 81 -6.26 -4.94 10.48
N LEU A 82 -5.00 -5.39 10.46
CA LEU A 82 -4.70 -6.79 10.13
C LEU A 82 -5.30 -7.77 11.14
N ARG A 83 -5.27 -7.44 12.43
CA ARG A 83 -5.94 -8.26 13.48
C ARG A 83 -7.46 -8.27 13.28
N PHE A 84 -8.05 -7.11 12.99
CA PHE A 84 -9.48 -7.00 12.72
C PHE A 84 -9.89 -7.87 11.52
N ILE A 85 -9.19 -7.76 10.39
CA ILE A 85 -9.43 -8.56 9.18
C ILE A 85 -9.30 -10.07 9.51
N ASN A 86 -8.23 -10.46 10.18
CA ASN A 86 -8.02 -11.88 10.54
C ASN A 86 -9.12 -12.42 11.44
N ASN A 87 -9.58 -11.65 12.42
CA ASN A 87 -10.67 -12.05 13.32
C ASN A 87 -12.01 -12.13 12.59
N LEU A 88 -12.27 -11.19 11.68
CA LEU A 88 -13.48 -11.18 10.83
C LEU A 88 -13.59 -12.49 10.04
N TYR A 89 -12.52 -12.87 9.32
CA TYR A 89 -12.53 -14.09 8.51
C TYR A 89 -12.63 -15.37 9.34
N ARG A 90 -11.98 -15.41 10.50
CA ARG A 90 -12.14 -16.54 11.44
C ARG A 90 -13.57 -16.68 11.97
N THR A 91 -14.25 -15.56 12.20
CA THR A 91 -15.64 -15.56 12.68
C THR A 91 -16.60 -16.15 11.66
N TYR A 92 -16.33 -15.98 10.38
CA TYR A 92 -17.13 -16.53 9.28
C TYR A 92 -16.62 -17.87 8.75
N ASP A 93 -15.67 -18.52 9.45
CA ASP A 93 -15.07 -19.80 9.06
C ASP A 93 -14.47 -19.79 7.65
N VAL A 94 -13.94 -18.63 7.24
CA VAL A 94 -13.24 -18.46 5.96
C VAL A 94 -11.75 -18.44 6.20
N SER A 95 -10.99 -19.22 5.40
CA SER A 95 -9.54 -19.25 5.55
C SER A 95 -8.92 -17.87 5.23
N PRO A 96 -8.14 -17.30 6.16
CA PRO A 96 -7.40 -16.07 5.90
C PRO A 96 -6.45 -16.14 4.69
N ASP A 97 -6.07 -17.34 4.24
CA ASP A 97 -5.17 -17.53 3.09
C ASP A 97 -5.79 -17.08 1.76
N GLN A 98 -7.10 -16.84 1.75
CA GLN A 98 -7.79 -16.27 0.60
C GLN A 98 -7.80 -14.73 0.58
N VAL A 99 -7.22 -14.09 1.58
CA VAL A 99 -7.22 -12.63 1.74
C VAL A 99 -5.90 -12.04 1.29
N VAL A 100 -5.97 -10.99 0.49
CA VAL A 100 -4.85 -10.15 0.07
C VAL A 100 -4.96 -8.80 0.76
N VAL A 101 -3.89 -8.32 1.35
CA VAL A 101 -3.81 -6.98 1.93
C VAL A 101 -2.67 -6.23 1.29
N PHE A 102 -2.97 -5.12 0.65
CA PHE A 102 -2.01 -4.13 0.17
C PHE A 102 -1.83 -3.05 1.23
N ILE A 103 -0.59 -2.66 1.49
CA ILE A 103 -0.26 -1.61 2.44
C ILE A 103 0.64 -0.59 1.74
N ASP A 104 0.12 0.60 1.51
CA ASP A 104 0.87 1.71 0.91
C ASP A 104 1.89 2.28 1.89
N ILE A 105 3.18 2.10 1.58
CA ILE A 105 4.31 2.68 2.32
C ILE A 105 5.31 3.26 1.32
N ARG A 106 5.89 4.43 1.61
CA ARG A 106 6.78 5.13 0.68
C ARG A 106 8.25 5.06 1.05
N GLU A 107 8.57 5.13 2.32
CA GLU A 107 9.95 5.28 2.77
C GLU A 107 10.66 3.92 2.85
N PRO A 108 11.85 3.75 2.26
CA PRO A 108 12.59 2.48 2.20
C PRO A 108 12.77 1.81 3.57
N GLN A 109 13.07 2.60 4.60
CA GLN A 109 13.26 2.08 5.96
C GLN A 109 11.95 1.54 6.56
N GLU A 110 10.83 2.22 6.32
CA GLU A 110 9.50 1.74 6.75
C GLU A 110 9.09 0.49 5.98
N ILE A 111 9.38 0.41 4.67
CA ILE A 111 9.11 -0.78 3.85
C ILE A 111 9.88 -1.98 4.40
N ALA A 112 11.18 -1.84 4.63
CA ALA A 112 12.03 -2.91 5.17
C ALA A 112 11.52 -3.40 6.54
N ARG A 113 11.15 -2.45 7.41
CA ARG A 113 10.57 -2.74 8.73
C ARG A 113 9.24 -3.48 8.60
N ALA A 114 8.32 -2.97 7.78
CA ALA A 114 6.99 -3.56 7.59
C ALA A 114 7.08 -4.97 7.00
N CYS A 115 7.93 -5.18 5.99
CA CYS A 115 8.16 -6.51 5.43
C CYS A 115 8.62 -7.51 6.50
N LYS A 116 9.55 -7.10 7.36
CA LYS A 116 10.05 -7.95 8.45
C LYS A 116 9.00 -8.21 9.54
N GLU A 117 8.32 -7.17 10.03
CA GLU A 117 7.38 -7.28 11.15
C GLU A 117 6.08 -7.99 10.78
N LEU A 118 5.62 -7.84 9.52
CA LEU A 118 4.37 -8.39 9.03
C LEU A 118 4.55 -9.66 8.18
N ASN A 119 5.78 -10.13 8.00
CA ASN A 119 6.13 -11.20 7.06
C ASN A 119 5.53 -10.95 5.66
N ALA A 120 5.67 -9.72 5.18
CA ALA A 120 5.11 -9.25 3.92
C ALA A 120 6.16 -9.24 2.81
N LYS A 121 5.69 -9.26 1.56
CA LYS A 121 6.52 -9.02 0.37
C LYS A 121 6.35 -7.58 -0.11
N SER A 122 7.40 -7.03 -0.69
CA SER A 122 7.40 -5.68 -1.26
C SER A 122 7.10 -5.68 -2.76
N ILE A 123 6.28 -4.72 -3.21
CA ILE A 123 5.94 -4.51 -4.62
C ILE A 123 6.28 -3.07 -5.00
N LEU A 124 7.02 -2.90 -6.08
CA LEU A 124 7.18 -1.62 -6.76
C LEU A 124 6.28 -1.56 -8.01
N ILE A 125 5.44 -0.55 -8.09
CA ILE A 125 4.79 -0.19 -9.35
C ILE A 125 5.63 0.92 -9.99
N ARG A 126 6.30 0.58 -11.09
CA ARG A 126 7.20 1.50 -11.81
C ARG A 126 6.57 1.97 -13.09
N ARG A 127 6.62 3.28 -13.35
CA ARG A 127 6.21 3.87 -14.62
C ARG A 127 7.29 4.79 -15.13
N PRO A 128 8.03 4.41 -16.19
CA PRO A 128 9.04 5.26 -16.80
C PRO A 128 8.44 6.58 -17.33
N GLY A 129 9.23 7.65 -17.31
CA GLY A 129 8.83 8.93 -17.88
C GLY A 129 7.90 9.79 -17.02
N ILE A 130 7.54 9.34 -15.83
CA ILE A 130 6.90 10.23 -14.85
C ILE A 130 8.02 10.94 -14.09
N GLU A 131 8.02 12.29 -14.13
CA GLU A 131 8.88 13.08 -13.26
C GLU A 131 8.60 12.70 -11.80
N THR A 132 9.64 12.27 -11.10
CA THR A 132 9.57 12.01 -9.67
C THR A 132 9.19 13.30 -8.97
N ALA A 133 8.08 13.28 -8.26
CA ALA A 133 7.56 14.47 -7.63
C ALA A 133 8.50 15.02 -6.56
N SER A 134 8.33 16.26 -6.29
CA SER A 134 9.12 17.22 -5.53
C SER A 134 9.31 16.95 -4.02
N ASN A 135 9.09 15.74 -3.52
CA ASN A 135 9.32 15.43 -2.10
C ASN A 135 10.33 14.27 -1.93
N HIS A 136 11.02 14.28 -0.81
CA HIS A 136 12.08 13.34 -0.45
C HIS A 136 11.64 11.86 -0.55
N ALA A 137 10.43 11.53 -0.13
CA ALA A 137 9.90 10.18 -0.14
C ALA A 137 9.67 9.61 -1.57
N ASP A 138 9.33 10.48 -2.51
CA ASP A 138 9.15 10.08 -3.92
C ASP A 138 10.51 9.93 -4.65
N ALA A 139 11.55 10.65 -4.21
CA ALA A 139 12.90 10.54 -4.76
C ALA A 139 13.61 9.24 -4.36
N GLU A 140 13.22 8.63 -3.25
CA GLU A 140 13.84 7.42 -2.70
C GLU A 140 13.15 6.11 -3.12
N VAL A 141 12.10 6.18 -3.93
CA VAL A 141 11.31 5.00 -4.35
C VAL A 141 12.20 3.90 -4.96
N GLU A 142 13.21 4.25 -5.73
CA GLU A 142 14.14 3.31 -6.37
C GLU A 142 15.30 2.85 -5.44
N ASN A 143 15.42 3.42 -4.25
CA ASN A 143 16.50 3.10 -3.30
C ASN A 143 16.25 1.85 -2.44
N TYR A 144 15.23 1.06 -2.78
CA TYR A 144 14.89 -0.18 -2.09
C TYR A 144 14.89 -1.36 -3.07
N THR A 145 15.34 -2.53 -2.62
CA THR A 145 15.26 -3.77 -3.40
C THR A 145 13.94 -4.45 -3.16
N TYR A 146 13.04 -4.39 -4.14
CA TYR A 146 11.70 -4.96 -4.06
C TYR A 146 11.67 -6.45 -4.45
N ASP A 147 10.80 -7.22 -3.81
CA ASP A 147 10.58 -8.64 -4.15
C ASP A 147 9.86 -8.81 -5.50
N ILE A 148 8.99 -7.85 -5.84
CA ILE A 148 8.19 -7.86 -7.08
C ILE A 148 8.24 -6.46 -7.70
N ILE A 149 8.45 -6.40 -9.01
CA ILE A 149 8.37 -5.16 -9.78
C ILE A 149 7.29 -5.34 -10.84
N ILE A 150 6.35 -4.40 -10.90
CA ILE A 150 5.31 -4.30 -11.92
C ILE A 150 5.64 -3.10 -12.80
N GLU A 151 5.98 -3.35 -14.05
CA GLU A 151 6.32 -2.28 -15.00
C GLU A 151 5.06 -1.77 -15.70
N ASN A 152 4.70 -0.53 -15.49
CA ASN A 152 3.60 0.17 -16.15
C ASN A 152 4.19 1.11 -17.21
N ASP A 153 4.91 0.55 -18.18
CA ASP A 153 5.74 1.25 -19.15
C ASP A 153 5.07 1.43 -20.53
N SER A 154 3.94 0.79 -20.75
CA SER A 154 3.25 0.81 -22.05
C SER A 154 1.75 1.08 -21.87
N ASP A 155 0.91 0.23 -22.41
CA ASP A 155 -0.55 0.33 -22.35
C ASP A 155 -1.16 -0.43 -21.16
N LEU A 156 -2.46 -0.31 -21.01
CA LEU A 156 -3.21 -0.99 -19.97
C LEU A 156 -3.21 -2.52 -20.14
N ASP A 157 -3.09 -3.02 -21.38
CA ASP A 157 -3.08 -4.46 -21.66
C ASP A 157 -1.82 -5.13 -21.11
N ASN A 158 -0.67 -4.46 -21.20
CA ASN A 158 0.57 -4.91 -20.57
C ASN A 158 0.44 -4.94 -19.05
N LEU A 159 -0.06 -3.87 -18.44
CA LEU A 159 -0.29 -3.83 -17.00
C LEU A 159 -1.22 -4.98 -16.58
N PHE A 160 -2.29 -5.24 -17.33
CA PHE A 160 -3.20 -6.34 -17.04
C PHE A 160 -2.56 -7.73 -17.21
N ALA A 161 -1.65 -7.90 -18.16
CA ALA A 161 -0.89 -9.13 -18.30
C ALA A 161 -0.02 -9.40 -17.05
N GLN A 162 0.66 -8.37 -16.54
CA GLN A 162 1.47 -8.47 -15.32
C GLN A 162 0.59 -8.72 -14.07
N ILE A 163 -0.59 -8.11 -13.98
CA ILE A 163 -1.56 -8.39 -12.91
C ILE A 163 -2.00 -9.87 -12.94
N LYS A 164 -2.25 -10.43 -14.13
CA LYS A 164 -2.59 -11.86 -14.25
C LYS A 164 -1.44 -12.75 -13.75
N LEU A 165 -0.19 -12.44 -14.08
CA LEU A 165 0.97 -13.18 -13.59
C LEU A 165 1.08 -13.07 -12.06
N PHE A 166 0.86 -11.89 -11.51
CA PHE A 166 0.82 -11.68 -10.07
C PHE A 166 -0.27 -12.55 -9.41
N LEU A 167 -1.50 -12.54 -9.94
CA LEU A 167 -2.62 -13.35 -9.43
C LEU A 167 -2.29 -14.85 -9.43
N LEU A 168 -1.64 -15.35 -10.49
CA LEU A 168 -1.19 -16.74 -10.55
C LEU A 168 -0.14 -17.07 -9.48
N SER A 169 0.65 -16.10 -9.05
CA SER A 169 1.68 -16.29 -8.03
C SER A 169 1.14 -16.38 -6.60
N ILE A 170 -0.04 -15.83 -6.33
CA ILE A 170 -0.63 -15.80 -4.98
C ILE A 170 -1.52 -16.99 -4.65
N LYS A 171 -1.72 -17.96 -5.52
CA LYS A 171 -2.53 -19.17 -5.26
C LYS A 171 -3.78 -18.90 -4.39
N VAL A 172 -4.47 -17.80 -4.65
CA VAL A 172 -5.78 -17.54 -4.04
C VAL A 172 -6.78 -18.33 -4.88
N ASP A 173 -7.47 -19.27 -4.26
CA ASP A 173 -8.52 -20.03 -4.94
C ASP A 173 -9.59 -19.06 -5.46
N SER A 174 -9.66 -18.95 -6.78
CA SER A 174 -10.78 -18.28 -7.44
C SER A 174 -12.00 -19.19 -7.32
N MET A 175 -13.03 -18.68 -6.66
CA MET A 175 -14.35 -19.34 -6.69
C MET A 175 -14.98 -19.20 -8.06
#